data_294e716c4202fa5ae9f3c087bec017e7
#
_entry.id   294e716c4202fa5ae9f3c087bec017e7
#
_cell.length_a   1.000
_cell.length_b   1.000
_cell.length_c   1.000
_cell.angle_alpha   90.00
_cell.angle_beta   90.00
_cell.angle_gamma   90.00
#
_symmetry.space_group_name_H-M   'P 1'
#
loop_
_entity.id
_entity.type
_entity.pdbx_description
1 polymer ?
#
loop_
_entity_poly.entity_id
_entity_poly.type
_entity_poly.pdbx_seq_one_letter_code
_entity_poly.pdbx_strand_id
1 'polypeptide(L)'
;ERIPKIDDMLIDIDTFIEKRDFENCNYRIAKTELEIYKVREASESLLEEIKEITLSDEKYRSIVTKLKTKYRKLNSEYQEHSNLYDEMQDAITLQLENIEKNFLGFESAMENNEYTEVVHIVKALDAMIEHMGIVIKEVPDLILMAKEIIPKRIKEVDDVVKEMEEKGYPLEYLNIDYNVEESRKNINTILDKIRVLNLEDCMFELRTILDYFDS
;
A
#
# COMPACT_ATOMS: atom_id res chain seq x y z
N GLU A 1 -2.03 11.37 -43.27
CA GLU A 1 -2.02 10.76 -44.63
C GLU A 1 -3.40 10.67 -45.32
N ARG A 2 -4.55 10.57 -44.62
CA ARG A 2 -5.88 10.47 -45.22
C ARG A 2 -6.51 11.83 -45.56
N ILE A 3 -6.21 12.89 -44.86
CA ILE A 3 -6.78 14.22 -45.06
C ILE A 3 -6.34 14.81 -46.42
N PRO A 4 -5.04 14.84 -46.79
CA PRO A 4 -4.62 15.30 -48.11
C PRO A 4 -5.30 14.54 -49.27
N LYS A 5 -5.55 13.24 -49.07
CA LYS A 5 -6.29 12.42 -50.03
C LYS A 5 -7.75 12.83 -50.24
N ILE A 6 -8.41 13.31 -49.19
CA ILE A 6 -9.77 13.83 -49.29
C ILE A 6 -9.80 15.16 -50.04
N ASP A 7 -8.82 16.03 -49.79
CA ASP A 7 -8.65 17.29 -50.51
C ASP A 7 -8.49 17.06 -52.02
N ASP A 8 -7.62 16.08 -52.41
CA ASP A 8 -7.45 15.69 -53.80
C ASP A 8 -8.77 15.17 -54.44
N MET A 9 -9.53 14.41 -53.65
CA MET A 9 -10.83 13.88 -54.11
C MET A 9 -11.89 14.99 -54.30
N LEU A 10 -11.85 16.05 -53.50
CA LEU A 10 -12.69 17.22 -53.66
C LEU A 10 -12.31 18.01 -54.94
N ILE A 11 -11.04 18.18 -55.21
CA ILE A 11 -10.51 18.79 -56.46
C ILE A 11 -10.96 18.00 -57.68
N ASP A 12 -10.92 16.67 -57.61
CA ASP A 12 -11.42 15.81 -58.70
C ASP A 12 -12.94 16.05 -58.96
N ILE A 13 -13.73 16.17 -57.89
CA ILE A 13 -15.19 16.43 -57.99
C ILE A 13 -15.43 17.75 -58.73
N ASP A 14 -14.74 18.84 -58.38
CA ASP A 14 -14.84 20.13 -59.06
C ASP A 14 -14.48 20.00 -60.55
N THR A 15 -13.39 19.25 -60.85
CA THR A 15 -12.98 18.99 -62.23
C THR A 15 -14.05 18.24 -63.06
N PHE A 16 -14.74 17.24 -62.43
CA PHE A 16 -15.82 16.51 -63.08
C PHE A 16 -17.05 17.39 -63.30
N ILE A 17 -17.37 18.28 -62.40
CA ILE A 17 -18.48 19.26 -62.54
C ILE A 17 -18.19 20.19 -63.73
N GLU A 18 -16.96 20.74 -63.83
CA GLU A 18 -16.60 21.62 -64.92
C GLU A 18 -16.71 20.93 -66.29
N LYS A 19 -16.33 19.66 -66.38
CA LYS A 19 -16.42 18.81 -67.56
C LYS A 19 -17.81 18.28 -67.85
N ARG A 20 -18.82 18.54 -66.99
CA ARG A 20 -20.19 17.99 -67.03
C ARG A 20 -20.22 16.46 -67.04
N ASP A 21 -19.24 15.79 -66.45
CA ASP A 21 -19.18 14.33 -66.34
C ASP A 21 -19.85 13.91 -65.01
N PHE A 22 -21.19 13.87 -65.03
CA PHE A 22 -22.02 13.65 -63.82
C PHE A 22 -21.93 12.20 -63.31
N GLU A 23 -21.62 11.23 -64.15
CA GLU A 23 -21.48 9.83 -63.73
C GLU A 23 -20.21 9.65 -62.87
N ASN A 24 -19.06 10.10 -63.35
CA ASN A 24 -17.82 10.07 -62.57
C ASN A 24 -17.87 11.00 -61.36
N CYS A 25 -18.57 12.13 -61.45
CA CYS A 25 -18.80 13.04 -60.32
C CYS A 25 -19.54 12.34 -59.18
N ASN A 26 -20.68 11.68 -59.45
CA ASN A 26 -21.48 10.97 -58.45
C ASN A 26 -20.68 9.82 -57.82
N TYR A 27 -19.91 9.06 -58.62
CA TYR A 27 -19.05 8.01 -58.08
C TYR A 27 -17.95 8.58 -57.13
N ARG A 28 -17.33 9.70 -57.53
CA ARG A 28 -16.28 10.34 -56.74
C ARG A 28 -16.86 10.91 -55.46
N ILE A 29 -18.07 11.53 -55.48
CA ILE A 29 -18.77 12.01 -54.28
C ILE A 29 -19.00 10.86 -53.29
N ALA A 30 -19.59 9.75 -53.72
CA ALA A 30 -19.87 8.61 -52.85
C ALA A 30 -18.56 8.03 -52.23
N LYS A 31 -17.47 8.00 -53.02
CA LYS A 31 -16.18 7.56 -52.51
C LYS A 31 -15.56 8.53 -51.50
N THR A 32 -15.73 9.84 -51.73
CA THR A 32 -15.26 10.87 -50.80
C THR A 32 -16.06 10.84 -49.48
N GLU A 33 -17.37 10.68 -49.55
CA GLU A 33 -18.21 10.53 -48.34
C GLU A 33 -17.78 9.31 -47.51
N LEU A 34 -17.48 8.19 -48.17
CA LEU A 34 -16.99 7.00 -47.45
C LEU A 34 -15.64 7.24 -46.78
N GLU A 35 -14.68 7.93 -47.40
CA GLU A 35 -13.39 8.25 -46.80
C GLU A 35 -13.56 9.27 -45.66
N ILE A 36 -14.42 10.27 -45.77
CA ILE A 36 -14.79 11.21 -44.69
C ILE A 36 -15.37 10.44 -43.50
N TYR A 37 -16.32 9.53 -43.77
CA TYR A 37 -16.91 8.69 -42.70
C TYR A 37 -15.83 7.88 -41.94
N LYS A 38 -14.91 7.23 -42.65
CA LYS A 38 -13.80 6.47 -42.07
C LYS A 38 -12.86 7.34 -41.21
N VAL A 39 -12.56 8.57 -41.66
CA VAL A 39 -11.72 9.51 -40.90
C VAL A 39 -12.45 9.95 -39.64
N ARG A 40 -13.74 10.24 -39.73
CA ARG A 40 -14.56 10.62 -38.59
C ARG A 40 -14.62 9.50 -37.53
N GLU A 41 -14.93 8.28 -37.94
CA GLU A 41 -15.03 7.13 -37.05
C GLU A 41 -13.67 6.86 -36.35
N ALA A 42 -12.55 6.91 -37.09
CA ALA A 42 -11.22 6.75 -36.52
C ALA A 42 -10.87 7.88 -35.53
N SER A 43 -11.32 9.12 -35.80
CA SER A 43 -11.08 10.25 -34.90
C SER A 43 -11.92 10.15 -33.63
N GLU A 44 -13.19 9.71 -33.75
CA GLU A 44 -14.08 9.49 -32.60
C GLU A 44 -13.53 8.37 -31.71
N SER A 45 -13.07 7.25 -32.29
CA SER A 45 -12.45 6.14 -31.54
C SER A 45 -11.18 6.59 -30.80
N LEU A 46 -10.30 7.35 -31.47
CA LEU A 46 -9.10 7.87 -30.86
C LEU A 46 -9.40 8.85 -29.70
N LEU A 47 -10.41 9.68 -29.88
CA LEU A 47 -10.85 10.60 -28.82
C LEU A 47 -11.37 9.86 -27.58
N GLU A 48 -12.10 8.76 -27.78
CA GLU A 48 -12.57 7.90 -26.68
C GLU A 48 -11.41 7.25 -25.93
N GLU A 49 -10.42 6.68 -26.66
CA GLU A 49 -9.20 6.12 -26.05
C GLU A 49 -8.44 7.17 -25.22
N ILE A 50 -8.27 8.38 -25.75
CA ILE A 50 -7.62 9.47 -25.04
C ILE A 50 -8.38 9.83 -23.75
N LYS A 51 -9.70 9.88 -23.79
CA LYS A 51 -10.52 10.15 -22.60
C LYS A 51 -10.37 9.06 -21.53
N GLU A 52 -10.41 7.79 -21.93
CA GLU A 52 -10.22 6.67 -20.99
C GLU A 52 -8.84 6.72 -20.31
N ILE A 53 -7.78 6.97 -21.08
CA ILE A 53 -6.43 7.11 -20.55
C ILE A 53 -6.35 8.29 -19.59
N THR A 54 -6.88 9.46 -19.96
CA THR A 54 -6.85 10.67 -19.13
C THR A 54 -7.61 10.47 -17.81
N LEU A 55 -8.78 9.84 -17.84
CA LEU A 55 -9.56 9.52 -16.64
C LEU A 55 -8.80 8.54 -15.72
N SER A 56 -8.12 7.56 -16.29
CA SER A 56 -7.28 6.63 -15.53
C SER A 56 -6.11 7.34 -14.87
N ASP A 57 -5.41 8.21 -15.59
CA ASP A 57 -4.29 9.01 -15.07
C ASP A 57 -4.71 9.88 -13.89
N GLU A 58 -5.76 10.67 -14.04
CA GLU A 58 -6.30 11.53 -12.97
C GLU A 58 -6.73 10.72 -11.74
N LYS A 59 -7.37 9.56 -11.95
CA LYS A 59 -7.80 8.67 -10.89
C LYS A 59 -6.62 8.18 -10.05
N TYR A 60 -5.58 7.63 -10.70
CA TYR A 60 -4.42 7.10 -9.97
C TYR A 60 -3.61 8.19 -9.29
N ARG A 61 -3.43 9.35 -9.90
CA ARG A 61 -2.79 10.51 -9.26
C ARG A 61 -3.56 10.99 -8.03
N SER A 62 -4.90 10.99 -8.09
CA SER A 62 -5.75 11.32 -6.94
C SER A 62 -5.58 10.32 -5.79
N ILE A 63 -5.57 9.01 -6.09
CA ILE A 63 -5.37 7.96 -5.09
C ILE A 63 -4.00 8.11 -4.43
N VAL A 64 -2.93 8.23 -5.22
CA VAL A 64 -1.56 8.36 -4.70
C VAL A 64 -1.36 9.64 -3.90
N THR A 65 -2.02 10.73 -4.27
CA THR A 65 -2.01 11.97 -3.46
C THR A 65 -2.58 11.74 -2.06
N LYS A 66 -3.67 10.96 -1.94
CA LYS A 66 -4.23 10.58 -0.63
C LYS A 66 -3.27 9.66 0.13
N LEU A 67 -2.65 8.71 -0.53
CA LEU A 67 -1.64 7.82 0.07
C LEU A 67 -0.41 8.59 0.55
N LYS A 68 0.10 9.54 -0.24
CA LYS A 68 1.19 10.46 0.18
C LYS A 68 0.81 11.26 1.43
N THR A 69 -0.45 11.68 1.55
CA THR A 69 -0.93 12.41 2.73
C THR A 69 -0.98 11.51 3.97
N LYS A 70 -1.51 10.27 3.82
CA LYS A 70 -1.49 9.27 4.91
C LYS A 70 -0.04 8.97 5.35
N TYR A 71 0.83 8.69 4.40
CA TYR A 71 2.25 8.40 4.65
C TYR A 71 2.96 9.51 5.41
N ARG A 72 2.78 10.78 4.97
CA ARG A 72 3.39 11.93 5.66
C ARG A 72 2.94 12.04 7.10
N LYS A 73 1.66 11.79 7.38
CA LYS A 73 1.13 11.78 8.75
C LYS A 73 1.78 10.68 9.59
N LEU A 74 1.85 9.46 9.06
CA LEU A 74 2.49 8.33 9.75
C LEU A 74 3.98 8.58 10.01
N ASN A 75 4.70 9.09 9.01
CA ASN A 75 6.11 9.40 9.18
C ASN A 75 6.34 10.50 10.22
N SER A 76 5.50 11.56 10.25
CA SER A 76 5.57 12.60 11.29
C SER A 76 5.33 12.01 12.69
N GLU A 77 4.30 11.17 12.85
CA GLU A 77 3.96 10.50 14.10
C GLU A 77 5.12 9.58 14.60
N TYR A 78 5.72 8.83 13.69
CA TYR A 78 6.92 8.03 13.98
C TYR A 78 8.11 8.89 14.43
N GLN A 79 8.42 9.97 13.68
CA GLN A 79 9.55 10.85 14.00
C GLN A 79 9.39 11.54 15.36
N GLU A 80 8.16 11.95 15.72
CA GLU A 80 7.87 12.59 17.01
C GLU A 80 8.09 11.64 18.20
N HIS A 81 7.93 10.34 18.00
CA HIS A 81 7.95 9.32 19.04
C HIS A 81 8.97 8.19 18.78
N SER A 82 9.99 8.44 17.97
CA SER A 82 10.95 7.42 17.53
C SER A 82 11.62 6.64 18.67
N ASN A 83 11.81 7.28 19.82
CA ASN A 83 12.38 6.67 21.02
C ASN A 83 11.50 5.55 21.64
N LEU A 84 10.23 5.45 21.29
CA LEU A 84 9.33 4.42 21.79
C LEU A 84 9.46 3.07 21.06
N TYR A 85 10.16 3.05 19.92
CA TYR A 85 10.27 1.85 19.09
C TYR A 85 11.54 1.04 19.32
N ASP A 86 12.45 1.56 20.17
CA ASP A 86 13.66 0.85 20.61
C ASP A 86 14.43 0.22 19.42
N GLU A 87 14.80 -1.06 19.52
CA GLU A 87 15.53 -1.82 18.49
C GLU A 87 14.74 -2.06 17.17
N MET A 88 13.44 -1.70 17.09
CA MET A 88 12.63 -1.80 15.88
C MET A 88 12.78 -0.60 14.93
N GLN A 89 13.50 0.45 15.33
CA GLN A 89 13.68 1.67 14.53
C GLN A 89 14.25 1.41 13.15
N ASP A 90 15.27 0.54 13.05
CA ASP A 90 15.90 0.23 11.77
C ASP A 90 14.94 -0.47 10.81
N ALA A 91 14.14 -1.41 11.30
CA ALA A 91 13.15 -2.12 10.49
C ALA A 91 12.03 -1.18 10.02
N ILE A 92 11.56 -0.30 10.89
CA ILE A 92 10.54 0.71 10.56
C ILE A 92 11.09 1.68 9.50
N THR A 93 12.30 2.19 9.70
CA THR A 93 12.96 3.12 8.76
C THR A 93 13.11 2.48 7.39
N LEU A 94 13.56 1.22 7.33
CA LEU A 94 13.69 0.49 6.06
C LEU A 94 12.33 0.36 5.33
N GLN A 95 11.25 0.09 6.05
CA GLN A 95 9.91 0.01 5.44
C GLN A 95 9.41 1.38 4.94
N LEU A 96 9.68 2.45 5.69
CA LEU A 96 9.35 3.81 5.24
C LEU A 96 10.12 4.18 3.97
N GLU A 97 11.42 3.85 3.89
CA GLU A 97 12.22 4.03 2.67
C GLU A 97 11.66 3.21 1.48
N ASN A 98 11.20 1.97 1.73
CA ASN A 98 10.58 1.16 0.68
C ASN A 98 9.28 1.79 0.16
N ILE A 99 8.47 2.40 1.02
CA ILE A 99 7.29 3.16 0.60
C ILE A 99 7.69 4.35 -0.28
N GLU A 100 8.73 5.09 0.08
CA GLU A 100 9.23 6.21 -0.73
C GLU A 100 9.73 5.74 -2.11
N LYS A 101 10.46 4.62 -2.18
CA LYS A 101 10.88 4.01 -3.44
C LYS A 101 9.68 3.62 -4.33
N ASN A 102 8.60 3.11 -3.73
CA ASN A 102 7.38 2.79 -4.48
C ASN A 102 6.67 4.06 -4.99
N PHE A 103 6.69 5.18 -4.26
CA PHE A 103 6.20 6.44 -4.79
C PHE A 103 7.01 6.93 -6.01
N LEU A 104 8.33 6.77 -6.00
CA LEU A 104 9.16 7.08 -7.17
C LEU A 104 8.88 6.13 -8.33
N GLY A 105 8.72 4.82 -8.06
CA GLY A 105 8.31 3.83 -9.03
C GLY A 105 6.97 4.16 -9.70
N PHE A 106 6.00 4.66 -8.92
CA PHE A 106 4.72 5.13 -9.44
C PHE A 106 4.90 6.27 -10.46
N GLU A 107 5.69 7.29 -10.13
CA GLU A 107 5.91 8.42 -11.04
C GLU A 107 6.57 7.93 -12.36
N SER A 108 7.56 7.05 -12.27
CA SER A 108 8.22 6.46 -13.44
C SER A 108 7.26 5.63 -14.31
N ALA A 109 6.43 4.78 -13.69
CA ALA A 109 5.45 3.97 -14.41
C ALA A 109 4.38 4.84 -15.09
N MET A 110 3.96 5.94 -14.44
CA MET A 110 3.04 6.91 -15.03
C MET A 110 3.65 7.63 -16.24
N GLU A 111 4.90 8.06 -16.15
CA GLU A 111 5.62 8.72 -17.25
C GLU A 111 5.77 7.78 -18.47
N ASN A 112 5.97 6.49 -18.22
CA ASN A 112 6.11 5.46 -19.26
C ASN A 112 4.76 4.93 -19.79
N ASN A 113 3.62 5.35 -19.23
CA ASN A 113 2.29 4.83 -19.53
C ASN A 113 2.13 3.32 -19.23
N GLU A 114 2.85 2.80 -18.25
CA GLU A 114 2.81 1.39 -17.82
C GLU A 114 1.66 1.16 -16.80
N TYR A 115 0.41 1.31 -17.24
CA TYR A 115 -0.76 1.30 -16.34
C TYR A 115 -0.95 0.02 -15.55
N THR A 116 -0.52 -1.13 -16.06
CA THR A 116 -0.54 -2.39 -15.32
C THR A 116 0.37 -2.31 -14.10
N GLU A 117 1.57 -1.77 -14.27
CA GLU A 117 2.53 -1.56 -13.19
C GLU A 117 2.01 -0.52 -12.19
N VAL A 118 1.41 0.58 -12.67
CA VAL A 118 0.74 1.58 -11.83
C VAL A 118 -0.27 0.95 -10.88
N VAL A 119 -1.12 0.04 -11.37
CA VAL A 119 -2.11 -0.67 -10.54
C VAL A 119 -1.43 -1.50 -9.44
N HIS A 120 -0.37 -2.22 -9.78
CA HIS A 120 0.38 -3.04 -8.82
C HIS A 120 1.05 -2.18 -7.75
N ILE A 121 1.72 -1.10 -8.14
CA ILE A 121 2.39 -0.17 -7.21
C ILE A 121 1.37 0.49 -6.27
N VAL A 122 0.22 0.95 -6.78
CA VAL A 122 -0.81 1.59 -5.95
C VAL A 122 -1.38 0.63 -4.91
N LYS A 123 -1.62 -0.63 -5.28
CA LYS A 123 -2.06 -1.66 -4.33
C LYS A 123 -1.00 -1.97 -3.28
N ALA A 124 0.27 -2.06 -3.70
CA ALA A 124 1.38 -2.27 -2.78
C ALA A 124 1.54 -1.10 -1.80
N LEU A 125 1.49 0.15 -2.29
CA LEU A 125 1.54 1.35 -1.46
C LEU A 125 0.43 1.39 -0.42
N ASP A 126 -0.81 1.08 -0.81
CA ASP A 126 -1.96 1.07 0.11
C ASP A 126 -1.75 0.03 1.22
N ALA A 127 -1.39 -1.21 0.87
CA ALA A 127 -1.12 -2.27 1.83
C ALA A 127 0.06 -1.95 2.76
N MET A 128 1.16 -1.40 2.22
CA MET A 128 2.34 -1.03 3.02
C MET A 128 2.03 0.11 4.00
N ILE A 129 1.29 1.13 3.57
CA ILE A 129 0.92 2.27 4.42
C ILE A 129 -0.07 1.83 5.50
N GLU A 130 -1.03 0.96 5.20
CA GLU A 130 -1.93 0.40 6.21
C GLU A 130 -1.19 -0.45 7.24
N HIS A 131 -0.30 -1.34 6.79
CA HIS A 131 0.54 -2.13 7.69
C HIS A 131 1.40 -1.24 8.59
N MET A 132 2.07 -0.22 8.03
CA MET A 132 2.86 0.71 8.82
C MET A 132 2.01 1.52 9.81
N GLY A 133 0.76 1.82 9.48
CA GLY A 133 -0.18 2.44 10.42
C GLY A 133 -0.45 1.57 11.65
N ILE A 134 -0.56 0.26 11.47
CA ILE A 134 -0.70 -0.71 12.56
C ILE A 134 0.61 -0.77 13.39
N VAL A 135 1.74 -0.90 12.71
CA VAL A 135 3.07 -0.97 13.34
C VAL A 135 3.33 0.25 14.22
N ILE A 136 3.14 1.46 13.69
CA ILE A 136 3.39 2.71 14.43
C ILE A 136 2.48 2.82 15.65
N LYS A 137 1.26 2.31 15.56
CA LYS A 137 0.29 2.37 16.66
C LYS A 137 0.53 1.31 17.73
N GLU A 138 0.87 0.08 17.35
CA GLU A 138 0.87 -1.06 18.27
C GLU A 138 2.25 -1.40 18.85
N VAL A 139 3.32 -1.18 18.11
CA VAL A 139 4.68 -1.56 18.56
C VAL A 139 5.07 -0.94 19.91
N PRO A 140 4.81 0.34 20.21
CA PRO A 140 5.12 0.92 21.53
C PRO A 140 4.45 0.18 22.69
N ASP A 141 3.17 -0.16 22.54
CA ASP A 141 2.41 -0.87 23.57
C ASP A 141 2.92 -2.31 23.74
N LEU A 142 3.26 -2.98 22.62
CA LEU A 142 3.84 -4.33 22.65
C LEU A 142 5.20 -4.34 23.37
N ILE A 143 6.08 -3.37 23.07
CA ILE A 143 7.37 -3.23 23.74
C ILE A 143 7.17 -2.97 25.23
N LEU A 144 6.29 -2.05 25.60
CA LEU A 144 5.99 -1.72 26.98
C LEU A 144 5.49 -2.95 27.76
N MET A 145 4.56 -3.73 27.17
CA MET A 145 4.07 -4.96 27.80
C MET A 145 5.19 -6.00 27.95
N ALA A 146 5.95 -6.25 26.87
CA ALA A 146 6.96 -7.31 26.86
C ALA A 146 8.17 -7.00 27.74
N LYS A 147 8.63 -5.74 27.79
CA LYS A 147 9.89 -5.38 28.47
C LYS A 147 9.68 -4.79 29.88
N GLU A 148 8.52 -4.24 30.18
CA GLU A 148 8.26 -3.57 31.47
C GLU A 148 7.13 -4.20 32.26
N ILE A 149 5.90 -4.27 31.73
CA ILE A 149 4.72 -4.65 32.48
C ILE A 149 4.81 -6.11 32.93
N ILE A 150 5.00 -7.05 31.98
CA ILE A 150 5.02 -8.48 32.32
C ILE A 150 6.24 -8.86 33.17
N PRO A 151 7.48 -8.41 32.89
CA PRO A 151 8.62 -8.69 33.76
C PRO A 151 8.45 -8.16 35.19
N LYS A 152 7.85 -6.97 35.35
CA LYS A 152 7.51 -6.42 36.67
C LYS A 152 6.50 -7.31 37.39
N ARG A 153 5.45 -7.76 36.71
CA ARG A 153 4.44 -8.63 37.29
C ARG A 153 5.00 -9.98 37.70
N ILE A 154 5.85 -10.59 36.86
CA ILE A 154 6.56 -11.83 37.19
C ILE A 154 7.39 -11.65 38.46
N LYS A 155 8.10 -10.53 38.60
CA LYS A 155 8.88 -10.25 39.80
C LYS A 155 8.03 -10.11 41.06
N GLU A 156 6.88 -9.42 40.95
CA GLU A 156 5.95 -9.29 42.06
C GLU A 156 5.42 -10.66 42.54
N VAL A 157 5.09 -11.56 41.60
CA VAL A 157 4.69 -12.94 41.91
C VAL A 157 5.81 -13.72 42.56
N ASP A 158 7.02 -13.67 41.99
CA ASP A 158 8.22 -14.30 42.57
C ASP A 158 8.49 -13.87 44.02
N ASP A 159 8.35 -12.58 44.30
CA ASP A 159 8.56 -12.03 45.66
C ASP A 159 7.51 -12.56 46.64
N VAL A 160 6.22 -12.63 46.24
CA VAL A 160 5.14 -13.19 47.03
C VAL A 160 5.32 -14.70 47.28
N VAL A 161 5.71 -15.45 46.25
CA VAL A 161 5.98 -16.89 46.36
C VAL A 161 7.08 -17.17 47.39
N LYS A 162 8.21 -16.48 47.33
CA LYS A 162 9.31 -16.59 48.29
C LYS A 162 8.86 -16.30 49.72
N GLU A 163 8.06 -15.23 49.94
CA GLU A 163 7.51 -14.91 51.22
C GLU A 163 6.60 -16.02 51.78
N MET A 164 5.78 -16.64 50.94
CA MET A 164 4.91 -17.74 51.34
C MET A 164 5.68 -19.04 51.62
N GLU A 165 6.72 -19.34 50.84
CA GLU A 165 7.63 -20.50 51.10
C GLU A 165 8.37 -20.34 52.42
N GLU A 166 8.87 -19.14 52.77
CA GLU A 166 9.49 -18.83 54.02
C GLU A 166 8.52 -19.04 55.24
N LYS A 167 7.21 -18.84 54.97
CA LYS A 167 6.15 -19.10 55.93
C LYS A 167 5.73 -20.57 56.02
N GLY A 168 6.35 -21.44 55.23
CA GLY A 168 6.12 -22.89 55.23
C GLY A 168 4.93 -23.38 54.41
N TYR A 169 4.44 -22.58 53.44
CA TYR A 169 3.41 -23.03 52.51
C TYR A 169 4.01 -23.89 51.39
N PRO A 170 3.52 -25.09 51.11
CA PRO A 170 4.02 -25.94 50.02
C PRO A 170 3.46 -25.44 48.68
N LEU A 171 4.24 -24.69 47.90
CA LEU A 171 3.83 -24.12 46.60
C LEU A 171 4.42 -24.88 45.39
N GLU A 172 5.16 -25.95 45.61
CA GLU A 172 5.85 -26.74 44.55
C GLU A 172 4.88 -27.23 43.46
N TYR A 173 3.60 -27.50 43.83
CA TYR A 173 2.58 -27.98 42.88
C TYR A 173 2.15 -26.92 41.85
N LEU A 174 2.42 -25.64 42.08
CA LEU A 174 2.11 -24.54 41.14
C LEU A 174 3.11 -24.44 39.98
N ASN A 175 4.28 -25.11 40.09
CA ASN A 175 5.34 -25.08 39.08
C ASN A 175 5.69 -23.66 38.59
N ILE A 176 5.73 -22.68 39.51
CA ILE A 176 5.86 -21.26 39.18
C ILE A 176 7.16 -20.99 38.44
N ASP A 177 8.29 -21.56 38.89
CA ASP A 177 9.59 -21.40 38.23
C ASP A 177 9.56 -21.85 36.76
N TYR A 178 8.92 -22.99 36.49
CA TYR A 178 8.76 -23.48 35.13
C TYR A 178 7.91 -22.54 34.27
N ASN A 179 6.79 -22.06 34.80
CA ASN A 179 5.90 -21.16 34.07
C ASN A 179 6.54 -19.77 33.84
N VAL A 180 7.34 -19.28 34.77
CA VAL A 180 8.14 -18.05 34.61
C VAL A 180 9.17 -18.21 33.50
N GLU A 181 9.89 -19.33 33.48
CA GLU A 181 10.91 -19.57 32.46
C GLU A 181 10.27 -19.73 31.06
N GLU A 182 9.17 -20.45 30.95
CA GLU A 182 8.41 -20.63 29.72
C GLU A 182 7.84 -19.29 29.21
N SER A 183 7.31 -18.48 30.11
CA SER A 183 6.82 -17.14 29.76
C SER A 183 7.94 -16.23 29.24
N ARG A 184 9.13 -16.29 29.83
CA ARG A 184 10.30 -15.53 29.35
C ARG A 184 10.71 -15.96 27.94
N LYS A 185 10.68 -17.27 27.63
CA LYS A 185 10.97 -17.78 26.29
C LYS A 185 9.92 -17.29 25.29
N ASN A 186 8.64 -17.33 25.67
CA ASN A 186 7.56 -16.87 24.82
C ASN A 186 7.66 -15.37 24.55
N ILE A 187 7.96 -14.54 25.55
CA ILE A 187 8.19 -13.11 25.39
C ILE A 187 9.33 -12.84 24.41
N ASN A 188 10.45 -13.57 24.50
CA ASN A 188 11.57 -13.42 23.57
C ASN A 188 11.15 -13.78 22.13
N THR A 189 10.37 -14.86 21.96
CA THR A 189 9.83 -15.26 20.65
C THR A 189 8.91 -14.17 20.07
N ILE A 190 8.07 -13.55 20.90
CA ILE A 190 7.21 -12.44 20.50
C ILE A 190 8.04 -11.21 20.11
N LEU A 191 9.08 -10.87 20.90
CA LEU A 191 9.99 -9.78 20.56
C LEU A 191 10.71 -10.02 19.23
N ASP A 192 11.10 -11.27 18.93
CA ASP A 192 11.68 -11.62 17.62
C ASP A 192 10.70 -11.45 16.46
N LYS A 193 9.41 -11.77 16.66
CA LYS A 193 8.35 -11.45 15.68
C LYS A 193 8.22 -9.93 15.46
N ILE A 194 8.20 -9.15 16.54
CA ILE A 194 8.05 -7.70 16.47
C ILE A 194 9.26 -7.06 15.77
N ARG A 195 10.48 -7.56 15.95
CA ARG A 195 11.71 -7.09 15.27
C ARG A 195 11.62 -7.16 13.75
N VAL A 196 10.87 -8.11 13.21
CA VAL A 196 10.60 -8.23 11.78
C VAL A 196 9.26 -7.61 11.36
N LEU A 197 8.65 -6.83 12.26
CA LEU A 197 7.36 -6.15 12.11
C LEU A 197 6.18 -7.10 11.82
N ASN A 198 6.29 -8.36 12.25
CA ASN A 198 5.19 -9.31 12.26
C ASN A 198 4.46 -9.20 13.60
N LEU A 199 3.31 -8.53 13.62
CA LEU A 199 2.54 -8.28 14.83
C LEU A 199 1.38 -9.27 15.03
N GLU A 200 1.27 -10.28 14.16
CA GLU A 200 0.20 -11.27 14.22
C GLU A 200 0.19 -11.97 15.58
N ASP A 201 -0.95 -11.91 16.25
CA ASP A 201 -1.22 -12.48 17.58
C ASP A 201 -0.34 -11.97 18.74
N CYS A 202 0.66 -11.10 18.50
CA CYS A 202 1.59 -10.66 19.53
C CYS A 202 0.89 -10.04 20.75
N MET A 203 -0.10 -9.16 20.54
CA MET A 203 -0.85 -8.53 21.63
C MET A 203 -1.67 -9.56 22.41
N PHE A 204 -2.28 -10.52 21.73
CA PHE A 204 -3.06 -11.59 22.37
C PHE A 204 -2.17 -12.50 23.22
N GLU A 205 -1.02 -12.93 22.65
CA GLU A 205 -0.04 -13.77 23.36
C GLU A 205 0.50 -13.09 24.62
N LEU A 206 0.87 -11.79 24.53
CA LEU A 206 1.34 -11.03 25.71
C LEU A 206 0.25 -10.86 26.77
N ARG A 207 -0.99 -10.58 26.39
CA ARG A 207 -2.10 -10.50 27.32
C ARG A 207 -2.35 -11.83 28.03
N THR A 208 -2.28 -12.93 27.30
CA THR A 208 -2.44 -14.27 27.85
C THR A 208 -1.39 -14.56 28.93
N ILE A 209 -0.14 -14.15 28.71
CA ILE A 209 0.93 -14.27 29.69
C ILE A 209 0.62 -13.39 30.93
N LEU A 210 0.20 -12.16 30.73
CA LEU A 210 -0.13 -11.24 31.84
C LEU A 210 -1.30 -11.77 32.67
N ASP A 211 -2.39 -12.20 32.03
CA ASP A 211 -3.58 -12.74 32.68
C ASP A 211 -3.27 -13.98 33.54
N TYR A 212 -2.30 -14.79 33.09
CA TYR A 212 -1.82 -15.94 33.87
C TYR A 212 -1.19 -15.52 35.19
N PHE A 213 -0.40 -14.45 35.22
CA PHE A 213 0.21 -13.94 36.45
C PHE A 213 -0.71 -13.05 37.29
N ASP A 214 -1.86 -12.65 36.75
CA ASP A 214 -2.88 -11.89 37.47
C ASP A 214 -3.93 -12.81 38.17
N SER A 215 -4.01 -14.09 37.79
CA SER A 215 -4.97 -15.07 38.35
C SER A 215 -4.43 -15.78 39.58
#